data_f63fb45832b6d01472d329605cc7af90
#
_entry.id   f63fb45832b6d01472d329605cc7af90
#
_cell.length_a   1.000
_cell.length_b   1.000
_cell.length_c   1.000
_cell.angle_alpha   90.00
_cell.angle_beta   90.00
_cell.angle_gamma   90.00
#
_symmetry.space_group_name_H-M   'P 1'
#
loop_
_entity.id
_entity.type
_entity.pdbx_description
1 polymer ?
#
loop_
_entity_poly.entity_id
_entity_poly.type
_entity_poly.pdbx_seq_one_letter_code
_entity_poly.pdbx_strand_id
1 'polypeptide(L)'
;MADLIAPILRDDQDNPYVGISESSQAEKEERKVGSDLGKEDFLLLLVTQMQYQDPLEPADNTQFVAQLAQFSALEQMSNLNQTVSNNSAYALVGQEVLVRQTSSTGDVQEVQGTVQKVTLKNGEAYVTIEGKDYSYEDVVQVIDQNYLISTYLPNIMEQKAEYIHHDPHDLEVSGIDLGSHGYEANSFAVVLANAGNTDICAAIDPSYLSYDKEKNVLTIDKTALEGVPAGEYVLVFAFDNADKTVIADKVSLEITGIPPHPENNILAGRPDDSAGDTTGTDTGTDAGTGSTTGTGSNS
;
A
#
# COMPACT_ATOMS: atom_id res chain seq x y z
N MET A 1 21.38 1.42 38.46
CA MET A 1 21.79 2.81 38.72
C MET A 1 23.30 2.82 38.60
N ALA A 2 23.78 3.25 37.46
CA ALA A 2 25.20 3.36 37.19
C ALA A 2 25.67 4.75 37.69
N ASP A 3 26.71 4.71 38.51
CA ASP A 3 27.29 5.86 39.18
C ASP A 3 27.91 6.80 38.12
N LEU A 4 27.33 7.98 37.98
CA LEU A 4 27.76 9.07 37.09
C LEU A 4 28.72 10.00 37.86
N ILE A 5 29.79 9.45 38.44
CA ILE A 5 30.83 10.25 39.07
C ILE A 5 32.04 10.24 38.19
N ALA A 6 32.32 11.37 37.52
CA ALA A 6 33.56 11.54 36.80
C ALA A 6 34.74 11.49 37.80
N PRO A 7 35.86 10.80 37.50
CA PRO A 7 37.00 10.75 38.39
C PRO A 7 37.66 12.13 38.51
N ILE A 8 37.81 12.58 39.76
CA ILE A 8 38.56 13.80 40.08
C ILE A 8 40.06 13.44 40.01
N LEU A 9 40.76 14.01 39.05
CA LEU A 9 42.24 13.92 38.95
C LEU A 9 42.85 15.05 39.75
N ARG A 10 44.10 14.86 40.22
CA ARG A 10 44.88 15.88 40.96
C ARG A 10 46.17 16.20 40.18
N ASP A 11 46.55 17.47 40.17
CA ASP A 11 47.80 17.90 39.59
C ASP A 11 48.98 17.64 40.54
N ASP A 12 50.21 17.89 40.09
CA ASP A 12 51.44 17.70 40.85
C ASP A 12 51.56 18.60 42.10
N GLN A 13 50.58 19.49 42.35
CA GLN A 13 50.47 20.36 43.49
C GLN A 13 49.27 20.01 44.37
N ASP A 14 48.64 18.81 44.19
CA ASP A 14 47.51 18.27 44.94
C ASP A 14 46.21 19.06 44.78
N ASN A 15 46.06 19.82 43.70
CA ASN A 15 44.84 20.60 43.41
C ASN A 15 43.84 19.76 42.58
N PRO A 16 42.60 19.60 43.02
CA PRO A 16 41.64 18.78 42.31
C PRO A 16 41.15 19.47 41.04
N TYR A 17 41.19 18.78 39.88
CA TYR A 17 40.55 19.21 38.67
C TYR A 17 39.74 18.10 38.05
N VAL A 18 38.66 18.45 37.33
CA VAL A 18 37.88 17.50 36.54
C VAL A 18 38.66 17.26 35.24
N GLY A 19 39.21 16.05 35.10
CA GLY A 19 39.88 15.65 33.87
C GLY A 19 38.89 15.56 32.74
N ILE A 20 38.79 16.63 31.94
CA ILE A 20 38.24 16.54 30.60
C ILE A 20 39.32 15.85 29.80
N SER A 21 39.10 14.59 29.42
CA SER A 21 39.98 13.92 28.48
C SER A 21 40.02 14.76 27.20
N GLU A 22 41.16 15.41 26.97
CA GLU A 22 41.52 15.97 25.66
C GLU A 22 41.66 14.83 24.64
N SER A 23 40.57 14.22 24.25
CA SER A 23 40.46 13.59 22.95
C SER A 23 39.67 14.51 22.03
N SER A 24 39.94 15.78 22.05
CA SER A 24 39.73 16.61 20.89
C SER A 24 40.93 16.39 19.97
N GLN A 25 40.91 15.28 19.22
CA GLN A 25 41.41 15.39 17.88
C GLN A 25 40.73 16.64 17.33
N ALA A 26 41.48 17.69 17.17
CA ALA A 26 41.11 18.82 16.36
C ALA A 26 40.71 18.22 15.01
N GLU A 27 39.42 18.01 14.85
CA GLU A 27 38.76 17.82 13.58
C GLU A 27 39.20 19.07 12.81
N LYS A 28 40.19 18.85 11.94
CA LYS A 28 40.67 19.87 11.02
C LYS A 28 39.43 20.18 10.20
N GLU A 29 38.65 21.18 10.63
CA GLU A 29 37.65 21.77 9.78
C GLU A 29 38.40 22.12 8.50
N GLU A 30 38.29 21.23 7.50
CA GLU A 30 38.47 21.63 6.13
C GLU A 30 37.46 22.75 5.93
N ARG A 31 37.95 23.98 6.08
CA ARG A 31 37.24 25.15 5.63
C ARG A 31 36.87 24.81 4.19
N LYS A 32 35.63 24.45 3.96
CA LYS A 32 35.06 24.51 2.62
C LYS A 32 35.33 25.95 2.18
N VAL A 33 36.31 26.10 1.31
CA VAL A 33 36.51 27.34 0.57
C VAL A 33 35.25 27.45 -0.27
N GLY A 34 34.24 28.05 0.32
CA GLY A 34 32.97 28.20 -0.33
C GLY A 34 33.13 29.11 -1.54
N SER A 35 32.49 28.82 -2.61
CA SER A 35 32.35 29.65 -3.81
C SER A 35 31.95 31.11 -3.49
N ASP A 36 31.38 31.35 -2.33
CA ASP A 36 31.01 32.66 -1.80
C ASP A 36 32.19 33.58 -1.54
N LEU A 37 33.30 33.05 -0.98
CA LEU A 37 34.51 33.86 -0.74
C LEU A 37 35.11 34.39 -2.05
N GLY A 38 35.09 33.57 -3.11
CA GLY A 38 35.62 33.97 -4.41
C GLY A 38 34.79 35.09 -5.06
N LYS A 39 33.49 35.14 -4.82
CA LYS A 39 32.58 36.16 -5.38
C LYS A 39 32.73 37.50 -4.64
N GLU A 40 32.74 37.49 -3.32
CA GLU A 40 32.92 38.69 -2.49
C GLU A 40 34.31 39.30 -2.67
N ASP A 41 35.36 38.51 -2.66
CA ASP A 41 36.74 38.94 -2.89
C ASP A 41 36.92 39.51 -4.29
N PHE A 42 36.26 38.94 -5.29
CA PHE A 42 36.28 39.43 -6.64
C PHE A 42 35.54 40.78 -6.78
N LEU A 43 34.32 40.91 -6.18
CA LEU A 43 33.60 42.15 -6.17
C LEU A 43 34.41 43.27 -5.48
N LEU A 44 35.11 42.95 -4.40
CA LEU A 44 36.03 43.86 -3.72
C LEU A 44 37.18 44.27 -4.63
N LEU A 45 37.78 43.31 -5.34
CA LEU A 45 38.82 43.58 -6.33
C LEU A 45 38.33 44.48 -7.47
N LEU A 46 37.12 44.23 -8.00
CA LEU A 46 36.52 45.00 -9.05
C LEU A 46 36.25 46.46 -8.60
N VAL A 47 35.69 46.64 -7.40
CA VAL A 47 35.46 47.97 -6.82
C VAL A 47 36.79 48.71 -6.60
N THR A 48 37.81 48.00 -6.10
CA THR A 48 39.15 48.56 -5.90
C THR A 48 39.78 48.96 -7.23
N GLN A 49 39.67 48.14 -8.27
CA GLN A 49 40.14 48.47 -9.62
C GLN A 49 39.41 49.71 -10.19
N MET A 50 38.09 49.81 -10.02
CA MET A 50 37.34 50.99 -10.44
C MET A 50 37.74 52.27 -9.71
N GLN A 51 38.19 52.17 -8.45
CA GLN A 51 38.69 53.34 -7.70
C GLN A 51 40.03 53.84 -8.17
N TYR A 52 40.90 52.97 -8.72
CA TYR A 52 42.27 53.29 -9.12
C TYR A 52 42.49 53.36 -10.64
N GLN A 53 41.44 53.09 -11.47
CA GLN A 53 41.57 53.19 -12.94
C GLN A 53 41.46 54.61 -13.43
N ASP A 54 42.31 54.91 -14.46
CA ASP A 54 42.22 56.14 -15.20
C ASP A 54 40.91 56.19 -16.06
N PRO A 55 40.09 57.21 -15.96
CA PRO A 55 38.83 57.29 -16.72
C PRO A 55 39.01 57.33 -18.23
N LEU A 56 40.22 57.48 -18.77
CA LEU A 56 40.51 57.53 -20.19
C LEU A 56 40.83 56.20 -20.87
N GLU A 57 41.16 55.15 -20.08
CA GLU A 57 41.38 53.78 -20.58
C GLU A 57 40.69 52.72 -19.70
N PRO A 58 39.38 52.56 -19.80
CA PRO A 58 38.66 51.56 -19.02
C PRO A 58 39.03 50.14 -19.51
N ALA A 59 39.62 49.29 -18.63
CA ALA A 59 39.81 47.87 -18.94
C ALA A 59 38.48 47.20 -19.17
N ASP A 60 38.36 46.41 -20.23
CA ASP A 60 37.11 45.68 -20.58
C ASP A 60 36.95 44.43 -19.68
N ASN A 61 36.39 44.63 -18.49
CA ASN A 61 36.03 43.57 -17.55
C ASN A 61 34.67 42.91 -17.83
N THR A 62 33.97 43.33 -18.90
CA THR A 62 32.60 42.89 -19.25
C THR A 62 32.54 41.38 -19.41
N GLN A 63 33.56 40.78 -20.01
CA GLN A 63 33.61 39.34 -20.23
C GLN A 63 33.71 38.55 -18.90
N PHE A 64 34.50 39.04 -17.95
CA PHE A 64 34.61 38.40 -16.63
C PHE A 64 33.34 38.58 -15.81
N VAL A 65 32.72 39.75 -15.84
CA VAL A 65 31.40 39.96 -15.18
C VAL A 65 30.34 39.07 -15.76
N ALA A 66 30.31 38.87 -17.08
CA ALA A 66 29.40 37.91 -17.72
C ALA A 66 29.63 36.46 -17.29
N GLN A 67 30.90 36.01 -17.17
CA GLN A 67 31.22 34.68 -16.70
C GLN A 67 30.82 34.48 -15.22
N LEU A 68 31.03 35.47 -14.36
CA LEU A 68 30.60 35.44 -12.96
C LEU A 68 29.06 35.39 -12.84
N ALA A 69 28.35 36.18 -13.66
CA ALA A 69 26.91 36.08 -13.70
C ALA A 69 26.43 34.71 -14.11
N GLN A 70 27.12 34.07 -15.06
CA GLN A 70 26.83 32.68 -15.47
C GLN A 70 27.12 31.67 -14.35
N PHE A 71 28.26 31.81 -13.64
CA PHE A 71 28.57 30.95 -12.48
C PHE A 71 27.55 31.15 -11.35
N SER A 72 27.17 32.39 -11.03
CA SER A 72 26.16 32.70 -10.03
C SER A 72 24.79 32.11 -10.40
N ALA A 73 24.41 32.10 -11.67
CA ALA A 73 23.19 31.48 -12.13
C ALA A 73 23.23 29.94 -11.99
N LEU A 74 24.36 29.31 -12.30
CA LEU A 74 24.55 27.87 -12.10
C LEU A 74 24.52 27.49 -10.62
N GLU A 75 25.14 28.29 -9.76
CA GLU A 75 25.11 28.09 -8.30
C GLU A 75 23.69 28.22 -7.75
N GLN A 76 22.93 29.24 -8.17
CA GLN A 76 21.54 29.40 -7.76
C GLN A 76 20.68 28.22 -8.24
N MET A 77 20.94 27.71 -9.46
CA MET A 77 20.23 26.55 -9.99
C MET A 77 20.59 25.28 -9.20
N SER A 78 21.84 25.10 -8.80
CA SER A 78 22.28 24.00 -7.94
C SER A 78 21.60 24.05 -6.56
N ASN A 79 21.58 25.23 -5.93
CA ASN A 79 20.92 25.46 -4.64
C ASN A 79 19.40 25.24 -4.73
N LEU A 80 18.77 25.63 -5.84
CA LEU A 80 17.36 25.37 -6.09
C LEU A 80 17.10 23.88 -6.23
N ASN A 81 17.90 23.15 -7.02
CA ASN A 81 17.79 21.70 -7.17
C ASN A 81 17.90 21.00 -5.82
N GLN A 82 18.89 21.40 -4.99
CA GLN A 82 19.04 20.87 -3.64
C GLN A 82 17.81 21.12 -2.77
N THR A 83 17.27 22.33 -2.84
CA THR A 83 16.07 22.69 -2.07
C THR A 83 14.85 21.86 -2.52
N VAL A 84 14.66 21.69 -3.84
CA VAL A 84 13.59 20.86 -4.39
C VAL A 84 13.77 19.40 -3.98
N SER A 85 14.99 18.87 -4.08
CA SER A 85 15.34 17.49 -3.65
C SER A 85 15.02 17.27 -2.16
N ASN A 86 15.43 18.21 -1.31
CA ASN A 86 15.17 18.15 0.13
C ASN A 86 13.67 18.20 0.44
N ASN A 87 12.91 19.05 -0.24
CA ASN A 87 11.45 19.12 -0.08
C ASN A 87 10.77 17.83 -0.53
N SER A 88 11.24 17.24 -1.62
CA SER A 88 10.73 15.95 -2.11
C SER A 88 11.02 14.82 -1.12
N ALA A 89 12.19 14.83 -0.48
CA ALA A 89 12.54 13.85 0.54
C ALA A 89 11.59 13.92 1.77
N TYR A 90 11.21 15.13 2.21
CA TYR A 90 10.25 15.27 3.32
C TYR A 90 8.87 14.67 3.02
N ALA A 91 8.46 14.66 1.75
CA ALA A 91 7.20 14.04 1.33
C ALA A 91 7.19 12.51 1.48
N LEU A 92 8.37 11.89 1.64
CA LEU A 92 8.50 10.44 1.80
C LEU A 92 8.25 9.95 3.24
N VAL A 93 8.16 10.84 4.23
CA VAL A 93 7.91 10.42 5.61
C VAL A 93 6.57 9.69 5.71
N GLY A 94 6.61 8.46 6.22
CA GLY A 94 5.46 7.56 6.31
C GLY A 94 5.17 6.77 5.02
N GLN A 95 5.89 7.02 3.93
CA GLN A 95 5.77 6.23 2.70
C GLN A 95 6.69 5.00 2.75
N GLU A 96 6.26 3.94 2.10
CA GLU A 96 7.10 2.78 1.85
C GLU A 96 7.99 3.04 0.65
N VAL A 97 9.28 2.81 0.78
CA VAL A 97 10.27 3.07 -0.28
C VAL A 97 11.19 1.88 -0.48
N LEU A 98 11.71 1.76 -1.69
CA LEU A 98 12.84 0.88 -2.03
C LEU A 98 14.08 1.74 -2.22
N VAL A 99 15.11 1.46 -1.44
CA VAL A 99 16.44 2.09 -1.54
C VAL A 99 17.40 1.09 -2.14
N ARG A 100 18.19 1.52 -3.11
CA ARG A 100 19.21 0.72 -3.76
C ARG A 100 20.60 1.31 -3.50
N GLN A 101 21.41 0.59 -2.74
CA GLN A 101 22.80 0.96 -2.50
C GLN A 101 23.76 0.08 -3.30
N THR A 102 24.73 0.71 -3.95
CA THR A 102 25.80 -0.02 -4.62
C THR A 102 27.06 0.08 -3.77
N SER A 103 27.56 -1.06 -3.30
CA SER A 103 28.82 -1.15 -2.55
C SER A 103 30.00 -0.75 -3.43
N SER A 104 31.13 -0.37 -2.80
CA SER A 104 32.40 -0.13 -3.49
C SER A 104 32.94 -1.36 -4.25
N THR A 105 32.45 -2.55 -3.93
CA THR A 105 32.73 -3.82 -4.63
C THR A 105 31.82 -4.09 -5.80
N GLY A 106 30.80 -3.23 -6.02
CA GLY A 106 29.80 -3.38 -7.10
C GLY A 106 28.58 -4.22 -6.69
N ASP A 107 28.51 -4.69 -5.44
CA ASP A 107 27.35 -5.41 -4.95
C ASP A 107 26.18 -4.46 -4.73
N VAL A 108 25.01 -4.82 -5.27
CA VAL A 108 23.78 -4.06 -5.12
C VAL A 108 23.00 -4.63 -3.94
N GLN A 109 22.69 -3.78 -2.97
CA GLN A 109 21.78 -4.08 -1.87
C GLN A 109 20.49 -3.28 -2.04
N GLU A 110 19.37 -3.96 -1.96
CA GLU A 110 18.04 -3.34 -1.96
C GLU A 110 17.45 -3.46 -0.55
N VAL A 111 16.96 -2.35 -0.04
CA VAL A 111 16.31 -2.27 1.26
C VAL A 111 14.95 -1.63 1.06
N GLN A 112 13.90 -2.38 1.39
CA GLN A 112 12.53 -1.88 1.39
C GLN A 112 12.11 -1.60 2.82
N GLY A 113 11.37 -0.50 3.03
CA GLY A 113 10.78 -0.19 4.33
C GLY A 113 10.18 1.20 4.38
N THR A 114 9.44 1.45 5.46
CA THR A 114 8.77 2.74 5.69
C THR A 114 9.77 3.79 6.15
N VAL A 115 9.72 4.97 5.55
CA VAL A 115 10.53 6.12 5.95
C VAL A 115 10.05 6.66 7.30
N GLN A 116 10.85 6.49 8.34
CA GLN A 116 10.53 6.93 9.71
C GLN A 116 10.77 8.43 9.90
N LYS A 117 11.80 8.97 9.30
CA LYS A 117 12.18 10.39 9.36
C LYS A 117 13.09 10.75 8.18
N VAL A 118 13.20 12.06 7.93
CA VAL A 118 14.17 12.64 7.02
C VAL A 118 15.09 13.58 7.79
N THR A 119 16.40 13.49 7.54
CA THR A 119 17.43 14.30 8.20
C THR A 119 18.29 14.97 7.15
N LEU A 120 18.54 16.27 7.29
CA LEU A 120 19.51 16.98 6.44
C LEU A 120 20.91 16.89 7.07
N LYS A 121 21.88 16.42 6.29
CA LYS A 121 23.30 16.40 6.65
C LYS A 121 24.08 17.14 5.56
N ASN A 122 24.76 18.21 5.92
CA ASN A 122 25.53 19.06 4.98
C ASN A 122 24.70 19.58 3.79
N GLY A 123 23.38 19.78 3.99
CA GLY A 123 22.47 20.24 2.94
C GLY A 123 21.82 19.11 2.15
N GLU A 124 22.27 17.87 2.22
CA GLU A 124 21.72 16.70 1.54
C GLU A 124 20.70 15.98 2.43
N ALA A 125 19.63 15.47 1.81
CA ALA A 125 18.58 14.73 2.50
C ALA A 125 18.93 13.24 2.65
N TYR A 126 18.68 12.73 3.85
CA TYR A 126 18.78 11.31 4.19
C TYR A 126 17.45 10.81 4.73
N VAL A 127 17.01 9.67 4.23
CA VAL A 127 15.82 8.95 4.71
C VAL A 127 16.24 7.88 5.72
N THR A 128 15.52 7.74 6.83
CA THR A 128 15.79 6.70 7.82
C THR A 128 14.78 5.59 7.70
N ILE A 129 15.27 4.36 7.46
CA ILE A 129 14.48 3.13 7.38
C ILE A 129 15.04 2.16 8.42
N GLU A 130 14.20 1.61 9.32
CA GLU A 130 14.60 0.70 10.40
C GLU A 130 15.79 1.22 11.24
N GLY A 131 15.83 2.55 11.45
CA GLY A 131 16.87 3.20 12.25
C GLY A 131 18.20 3.44 11.51
N LYS A 132 18.33 3.05 10.24
CA LYS A 132 19.51 3.29 9.40
C LYS A 132 19.23 4.40 8.38
N ASP A 133 20.21 5.28 8.19
CA ASP A 133 20.11 6.41 7.27
C ASP A 133 20.63 6.04 5.88
N TYR A 134 19.86 6.40 4.85
CA TYR A 134 20.15 6.21 3.43
C TYR A 134 20.06 7.54 2.72
N SER A 135 20.89 7.78 1.69
CA SER A 135 20.76 8.98 0.87
C SER A 135 19.39 9.01 0.17
N TYR A 136 18.76 10.19 0.09
CA TYR A 136 17.57 10.36 -0.72
C TYR A 136 17.80 9.99 -2.19
N GLU A 137 19.03 10.20 -2.71
CA GLU A 137 19.39 9.87 -4.08
C GLU A 137 19.37 8.35 -4.36
N ASP A 138 19.51 7.53 -3.33
CA ASP A 138 19.48 6.07 -3.41
C ASP A 138 18.02 5.53 -3.46
N VAL A 139 17.01 6.38 -3.25
CA VAL A 139 15.59 5.99 -3.32
C VAL A 139 15.21 5.79 -4.79
N VAL A 140 14.95 4.54 -5.17
CA VAL A 140 14.62 4.17 -6.55
C VAL A 140 13.12 3.98 -6.77
N GLN A 141 12.35 3.76 -5.70
CA GLN A 141 10.92 3.53 -5.79
C GLN A 141 10.19 4.04 -4.54
N VAL A 142 9.02 4.61 -4.75
CA VAL A 142 8.06 4.93 -3.68
C VAL A 142 6.83 4.06 -3.93
N ILE A 143 6.39 3.33 -2.91
CA ILE A 143 5.33 2.34 -3.00
C ILE A 143 4.11 2.88 -2.28
N ASP A 144 2.98 2.91 -2.96
CA ASP A 144 1.70 3.26 -2.32
C ASP A 144 1.32 2.20 -1.28
N GLN A 145 0.93 2.65 -0.10
CA GLN A 145 0.61 1.75 1.01
C GLN A 145 -0.61 0.86 0.71
N ASN A 146 -1.59 1.38 -0.03
CA ASN A 146 -2.76 0.59 -0.42
C ASN A 146 -2.37 -0.48 -1.44
N TYR A 147 -1.47 -0.16 -2.37
CA TYR A 147 -0.93 -1.14 -3.30
C TYR A 147 -0.20 -2.26 -2.55
N LEU A 148 0.64 -1.90 -1.58
CA LEU A 148 1.37 -2.87 -0.77
C LEU A 148 0.41 -3.77 0.02
N ILE A 149 -0.58 -3.18 0.69
CA ILE A 149 -1.62 -3.94 1.41
C ILE A 149 -2.34 -4.89 0.45
N SER A 150 -2.70 -4.43 -0.76
CA SER A 150 -3.39 -5.27 -1.74
C SER A 150 -2.59 -6.52 -2.16
N THR A 151 -1.24 -6.46 -2.06
CA THR A 151 -0.38 -7.62 -2.34
C THR A 151 -0.27 -8.60 -1.17
N TYR A 152 -0.63 -8.15 0.05
CA TYR A 152 -0.61 -8.98 1.26
C TYR A 152 -1.97 -9.59 1.58
N LEU A 153 -3.06 -9.06 1.00
CA LEU A 153 -4.39 -9.60 1.17
C LEU A 153 -4.52 -10.99 0.52
N PRO A 154 -5.43 -11.85 1.03
CA PRO A 154 -5.79 -13.08 0.35
C PRO A 154 -6.14 -12.86 -1.11
N ASN A 155 -5.69 -13.76 -1.98
CA ASN A 155 -5.94 -13.68 -3.41
C ASN A 155 -6.17 -15.08 -4.01
N ILE A 156 -6.75 -15.14 -5.19
CA ILE A 156 -7.01 -16.39 -5.92
C ILE A 156 -6.63 -16.19 -7.38
N MET A 157 -6.00 -17.21 -7.96
CA MET A 157 -5.67 -17.20 -9.37
C MET A 157 -6.95 -17.25 -10.21
N GLU A 158 -7.03 -16.39 -11.23
CA GLU A 158 -8.16 -16.40 -12.16
C GLU A 158 -8.21 -17.71 -12.95
N GLN A 159 -9.37 -18.37 -12.90
CA GLN A 159 -9.58 -19.67 -13.54
C GLN A 159 -11.03 -19.92 -13.88
N LYS A 160 -11.23 -20.80 -14.86
CA LYS A 160 -12.54 -21.33 -15.24
C LYS A 160 -12.60 -22.80 -14.88
N ALA A 161 -13.67 -23.18 -14.17
CA ALA A 161 -13.95 -24.53 -13.80
C ALA A 161 -15.20 -25.05 -14.55
N GLU A 162 -15.29 -26.33 -14.75
CA GLU A 162 -16.43 -26.99 -15.43
C GLU A 162 -16.93 -28.14 -14.58
N TYR A 163 -18.25 -28.27 -14.48
CA TYR A 163 -18.91 -29.40 -13.82
C TYR A 163 -19.97 -29.99 -14.73
N ILE A 164 -19.92 -31.32 -14.92
CA ILE A 164 -20.77 -32.03 -15.88
C ILE A 164 -21.59 -33.06 -15.16
N HIS A 165 -22.91 -32.93 -15.13
CA HIS A 165 -23.81 -33.81 -14.37
C HIS A 165 -23.78 -35.28 -14.80
N HIS A 166 -23.47 -35.58 -16.08
CA HIS A 166 -23.38 -36.95 -16.56
C HIS A 166 -22.01 -37.62 -16.34
N ASP A 167 -20.99 -36.81 -15.95
CA ASP A 167 -19.66 -37.28 -15.60
C ASP A 167 -19.14 -36.48 -14.37
N PRO A 168 -19.78 -36.65 -13.21
CA PRO A 168 -19.48 -35.83 -12.04
C PRO A 168 -18.11 -36.16 -11.45
N HIS A 169 -17.30 -35.14 -11.28
CA HIS A 169 -15.99 -35.20 -10.63
C HIS A 169 -15.85 -34.08 -9.60
N ASP A 170 -14.95 -34.27 -8.67
CA ASP A 170 -14.62 -33.23 -7.70
C ASP A 170 -14.01 -32.02 -8.40
N LEU A 171 -14.41 -30.83 -7.96
CA LEU A 171 -13.94 -29.58 -8.54
C LEU A 171 -12.71 -29.10 -7.79
N GLU A 172 -11.62 -28.84 -8.51
CA GLU A 172 -10.40 -28.29 -7.94
C GLU A 172 -10.24 -26.81 -8.27
N VAL A 173 -10.00 -25.99 -7.24
CA VAL A 173 -9.65 -24.57 -7.36
C VAL A 173 -8.23 -24.38 -6.83
N SER A 174 -7.32 -24.03 -7.71
CA SER A 174 -5.89 -23.88 -7.40
C SER A 174 -5.48 -22.43 -7.20
N GLY A 175 -4.27 -22.21 -6.64
CA GLY A 175 -3.68 -20.88 -6.50
C GLY A 175 -4.42 -20.00 -5.49
N ILE A 176 -4.90 -20.58 -4.39
CA ILE A 176 -5.50 -19.83 -3.29
C ILE A 176 -4.37 -19.36 -2.37
N ASP A 177 -4.14 -18.06 -2.34
CA ASP A 177 -3.23 -17.40 -1.39
C ASP A 177 -4.04 -16.88 -0.20
N LEU A 178 -3.66 -17.31 1.00
CA LEU A 178 -4.33 -16.88 2.24
C LEU A 178 -3.85 -15.50 2.74
N GLY A 179 -2.91 -14.87 2.05
CA GLY A 179 -2.33 -13.59 2.45
C GLY A 179 -1.06 -13.73 3.28
N SER A 180 -0.48 -12.58 3.66
CA SER A 180 0.80 -12.50 4.39
C SER A 180 0.89 -11.21 5.22
N HIS A 181 1.98 -11.05 6.02
CA HIS A 181 2.33 -9.82 6.75
C HIS A 181 1.23 -9.27 7.67
N GLY A 182 0.49 -10.16 8.35
CA GLY A 182 -0.57 -9.78 9.29
C GLY A 182 -1.96 -9.62 8.66
N TYR A 183 -2.09 -9.89 7.36
CA TYR A 183 -3.36 -9.90 6.62
C TYR A 183 -3.84 -11.32 6.30
N GLU A 184 -3.19 -12.33 6.89
CA GLU A 184 -3.47 -13.74 6.64
C GLU A 184 -4.89 -14.12 7.09
N ALA A 185 -5.56 -14.94 6.28
CA ALA A 185 -6.75 -15.65 6.66
C ALA A 185 -6.42 -17.02 7.22
N ASN A 186 -7.15 -17.45 8.26
CA ASN A 186 -7.03 -18.80 8.80
C ASN A 186 -8.00 -19.76 8.12
N SER A 187 -9.13 -19.22 7.65
CA SER A 187 -10.18 -19.96 6.98
C SER A 187 -10.91 -19.08 5.96
N PHE A 188 -11.69 -19.69 5.12
CA PHE A 188 -12.59 -19.02 4.18
C PHE A 188 -13.86 -19.82 3.97
N ALA A 189 -14.93 -19.11 3.62
CA ALA A 189 -16.18 -19.70 3.15
C ALA A 189 -16.26 -19.59 1.63
N VAL A 190 -16.93 -20.55 1.01
CA VAL A 190 -17.19 -20.56 -0.43
C VAL A 190 -18.68 -20.45 -0.68
N VAL A 191 -19.08 -19.52 -1.52
CA VAL A 191 -20.45 -19.26 -1.91
C VAL A 191 -20.56 -19.46 -3.41
N LEU A 192 -21.51 -20.28 -3.83
CA LEU A 192 -21.89 -20.40 -5.23
C LEU A 192 -22.91 -19.31 -5.55
N ALA A 193 -22.67 -18.49 -6.55
CA ALA A 193 -23.58 -17.44 -7.00
C ALA A 193 -23.83 -17.57 -8.51
N ASN A 194 -25.05 -17.26 -8.94
CA ASN A 194 -25.38 -17.24 -10.36
C ASN A 194 -24.71 -16.03 -11.03
N ALA A 195 -24.01 -16.24 -12.16
CA ALA A 195 -23.29 -15.18 -12.83
C ALA A 195 -24.17 -14.06 -13.39
N GLY A 196 -25.41 -14.40 -13.79
CA GLY A 196 -26.38 -13.43 -14.30
C GLY A 196 -27.19 -12.72 -13.20
N ASN A 197 -27.29 -13.30 -12.02
CA ASN A 197 -28.02 -12.75 -10.87
C ASN A 197 -27.37 -13.20 -9.57
N THR A 198 -26.49 -12.37 -9.03
CA THR A 198 -25.72 -12.66 -7.80
C THR A 198 -26.57 -12.72 -6.52
N ASP A 199 -27.81 -12.26 -6.55
CA ASP A 199 -28.77 -12.43 -5.45
C ASP A 199 -29.17 -13.90 -5.28
N ILE A 200 -29.06 -14.70 -6.36
CA ILE A 200 -29.22 -16.15 -6.32
C ILE A 200 -27.89 -16.77 -5.94
N CYS A 201 -27.67 -16.93 -4.65
CA CYS A 201 -26.44 -17.50 -4.11
C CYS A 201 -26.69 -18.37 -2.89
N ALA A 202 -25.80 -19.33 -2.67
CA ALA A 202 -25.80 -20.18 -1.48
C ALA A 202 -24.37 -20.53 -1.04
N ALA A 203 -24.17 -20.56 0.25
CA ALA A 203 -22.90 -21.07 0.81
C ALA A 203 -22.81 -22.58 0.60
N ILE A 204 -21.66 -23.06 0.16
CA ILE A 204 -21.34 -24.48 0.09
C ILE A 204 -21.03 -24.95 1.52
N ASP A 205 -21.66 -26.02 1.95
CA ASP A 205 -21.41 -26.58 3.29
C ASP A 205 -19.94 -26.97 3.43
N PRO A 206 -19.27 -26.60 4.53
CA PRO A 206 -17.86 -26.92 4.75
C PRO A 206 -17.53 -28.41 4.71
N SER A 207 -18.51 -29.31 4.93
CA SER A 207 -18.32 -30.76 4.83
C SER A 207 -17.98 -31.23 3.41
N TYR A 208 -18.33 -30.45 2.39
CA TYR A 208 -17.97 -30.72 0.99
C TYR A 208 -16.66 -30.05 0.56
N LEU A 209 -16.00 -29.31 1.45
CA LEU A 209 -14.80 -28.56 1.14
C LEU A 209 -13.55 -29.18 1.79
N SER A 210 -12.53 -29.43 1.00
CA SER A 210 -11.23 -29.90 1.48
C SER A 210 -10.11 -29.00 0.94
N TYR A 211 -9.39 -28.31 1.83
CA TYR A 211 -8.31 -27.40 1.45
C TYR A 211 -6.94 -27.95 1.81
N ASP A 212 -6.10 -28.14 0.80
CA ASP A 212 -4.68 -28.54 0.94
C ASP A 212 -3.81 -27.27 0.97
N LYS A 213 -3.31 -26.93 2.19
CA LYS A 213 -2.46 -25.74 2.39
C LYS A 213 -1.08 -25.84 1.73
N GLU A 214 -0.57 -27.06 1.52
CA GLU A 214 0.76 -27.24 0.92
C GLU A 214 0.70 -27.01 -0.60
N LYS A 215 -0.39 -27.41 -1.22
CA LYS A 215 -0.61 -27.26 -2.66
C LYS A 215 -1.38 -25.98 -3.03
N ASN A 216 -1.97 -25.30 -2.04
CA ASN A 216 -2.87 -24.15 -2.26
C ASN A 216 -4.05 -24.51 -3.17
N VAL A 217 -4.65 -25.68 -2.93
CA VAL A 217 -5.76 -26.21 -3.73
C VAL A 217 -6.95 -26.51 -2.83
N LEU A 218 -8.11 -25.99 -3.21
CA LEU A 218 -9.41 -26.37 -2.67
C LEU A 218 -10.04 -27.42 -3.55
N THR A 219 -10.49 -28.52 -2.96
CA THR A 219 -11.32 -29.53 -3.60
C THR A 219 -12.75 -29.39 -3.08
N ILE A 220 -13.70 -29.24 -3.98
CA ILE A 220 -15.14 -29.24 -3.71
C ILE A 220 -15.67 -30.60 -4.14
N ASP A 221 -16.26 -31.34 -3.20
CA ASP A 221 -16.86 -32.64 -3.47
C ASP A 221 -17.99 -32.49 -4.50
N LYS A 222 -18.01 -33.34 -5.49
CA LYS A 222 -18.98 -33.35 -6.58
C LYS A 222 -20.43 -33.38 -6.12
N THR A 223 -20.69 -33.96 -4.95
CA THR A 223 -22.06 -34.05 -4.41
C THR A 223 -22.62 -32.69 -4.00
N ALA A 224 -21.76 -31.70 -3.73
CA ALA A 224 -22.21 -30.32 -3.44
C ALA A 224 -22.95 -29.67 -4.60
N LEU A 225 -22.70 -30.12 -5.83
CA LEU A 225 -23.23 -29.50 -7.06
C LEU A 225 -24.27 -30.37 -7.77
N GLU A 226 -24.57 -31.56 -7.27
CA GLU A 226 -25.48 -32.53 -7.92
C GLU A 226 -26.90 -31.99 -8.23
N GLY A 227 -27.41 -31.10 -7.38
CA GLY A 227 -28.72 -30.51 -7.53
C GLY A 227 -28.73 -29.17 -8.25
N VAL A 228 -27.59 -28.58 -8.54
CA VAL A 228 -27.51 -27.22 -9.11
C VAL A 228 -27.87 -27.26 -10.60
N PRO A 229 -28.77 -26.39 -11.08
CA PRO A 229 -29.16 -26.35 -12.50
C PRO A 229 -27.94 -26.02 -13.41
N ALA A 230 -28.07 -26.46 -14.69
CA ALA A 230 -27.08 -26.06 -15.69
C ALA A 230 -27.11 -24.53 -15.89
N GLY A 231 -25.92 -23.92 -15.99
CA GLY A 231 -25.77 -22.48 -16.11
C GLY A 231 -24.34 -22.00 -15.84
N GLU A 232 -24.18 -20.67 -15.88
CA GLU A 232 -22.94 -20.00 -15.54
C GLU A 232 -23.03 -19.47 -14.11
N TYR A 233 -22.00 -19.77 -13.35
CA TYR A 233 -21.85 -19.43 -11.94
C TYR A 233 -20.50 -18.82 -11.65
N VAL A 234 -20.38 -18.22 -10.47
CA VAL A 234 -19.10 -17.76 -9.91
C VAL A 234 -18.96 -18.32 -8.50
N LEU A 235 -17.75 -18.70 -8.16
CA LEU A 235 -17.40 -19.05 -6.78
C LEU A 235 -16.89 -17.80 -6.07
N VAL A 236 -17.58 -17.41 -5.03
CA VAL A 236 -17.25 -16.27 -4.18
C VAL A 236 -16.57 -16.79 -2.92
N PHE A 237 -15.39 -16.26 -2.63
CA PHE A 237 -14.59 -16.63 -1.46
C PHE A 237 -14.63 -15.50 -0.43
N ALA A 238 -15.05 -15.80 0.77
CA ALA A 238 -15.09 -14.87 1.90
C ALA A 238 -14.04 -15.32 2.93
N PHE A 239 -12.98 -14.55 3.07
CA PHE A 239 -11.86 -14.83 3.98
C PHE A 239 -12.11 -14.25 5.37
N ASP A 240 -11.60 -14.92 6.41
CA ASP A 240 -11.74 -14.52 7.82
C ASP A 240 -10.65 -13.55 8.31
N ASN A 241 -9.82 -13.03 7.40
CA ASN A 241 -8.81 -12.03 7.74
C ASN A 241 -9.43 -10.75 8.33
N ALA A 242 -8.59 -9.86 8.88
CA ALA A 242 -9.04 -8.64 9.56
C ALA A 242 -9.93 -7.74 8.68
N ASP A 243 -9.60 -7.66 7.38
CA ASP A 243 -10.31 -6.84 6.39
C ASP A 243 -11.56 -7.53 5.79
N LYS A 244 -11.85 -8.77 6.20
CA LYS A 244 -12.97 -9.54 5.65
C LYS A 244 -12.97 -9.59 4.13
N THR A 245 -11.83 -9.90 3.54
CA THR A 245 -11.64 -9.91 2.09
C THR A 245 -12.63 -10.86 1.41
N VAL A 246 -13.32 -10.34 0.39
CA VAL A 246 -14.25 -11.12 -0.44
C VAL A 246 -13.79 -11.05 -1.89
N ILE A 247 -13.65 -12.21 -2.53
CA ILE A 247 -13.23 -12.35 -3.94
C ILE A 247 -14.33 -13.05 -4.70
N ALA A 248 -14.93 -12.36 -5.68
CA ALA A 248 -16.10 -12.83 -6.41
C ALA A 248 -15.89 -12.99 -7.93
N ASP A 249 -14.75 -12.53 -8.46
CA ASP A 249 -14.49 -12.36 -9.89
C ASP A 249 -13.39 -13.24 -10.45
N LYS A 250 -12.83 -14.14 -9.64
CA LYS A 250 -11.66 -14.93 -10.02
C LYS A 250 -11.96 -16.35 -10.50
N VAL A 251 -13.04 -16.94 -10.01
CA VAL A 251 -13.35 -18.32 -10.31
C VAL A 251 -14.74 -18.40 -10.94
N SER A 252 -14.79 -18.60 -12.25
CA SER A 252 -16.04 -18.89 -12.98
C SER A 252 -16.26 -20.40 -13.04
N LEU A 253 -17.52 -20.81 -12.96
CA LEU A 253 -17.93 -22.20 -13.01
C LEU A 253 -19.04 -22.37 -14.02
N GLU A 254 -18.84 -23.23 -15.00
CA GLU A 254 -19.87 -23.66 -15.95
C GLU A 254 -20.43 -25.03 -15.54
N ILE A 255 -21.72 -25.10 -15.30
CA ILE A 255 -22.43 -26.36 -14.98
C ILE A 255 -23.23 -26.76 -16.19
N THR A 256 -23.07 -28.02 -16.65
CA THR A 256 -23.74 -28.56 -17.82
C THR A 256 -24.46 -29.87 -17.53
N GLY A 257 -25.49 -30.17 -18.31
CA GLY A 257 -26.30 -31.40 -18.16
C GLY A 257 -27.54 -31.21 -17.30
N ILE A 258 -28.23 -32.31 -17.03
CA ILE A 258 -29.45 -32.33 -16.22
C ILE A 258 -29.07 -32.80 -14.82
N PRO A 259 -29.40 -32.06 -13.76
CA PRO A 259 -29.06 -32.45 -12.39
C PRO A 259 -29.77 -33.78 -12.02
N PRO A 260 -29.03 -34.78 -11.53
CA PRO A 260 -29.58 -36.07 -11.14
C PRO A 260 -30.45 -35.96 -9.89
N HIS A 261 -30.21 -35.00 -9.04
CA HIS A 261 -30.85 -34.76 -7.76
C HIS A 261 -31.32 -33.29 -7.64
N PRO A 262 -32.30 -32.83 -8.44
CA PRO A 262 -32.74 -31.41 -8.41
C PRO A 262 -33.29 -30.98 -7.04
N GLU A 263 -33.73 -31.94 -6.21
CA GLU A 263 -34.14 -31.71 -4.82
C GLU A 263 -32.99 -31.23 -3.92
N ASN A 264 -31.76 -31.52 -4.29
CA ASN A 264 -30.54 -31.14 -3.56
C ASN A 264 -29.98 -29.79 -4.05
N ASN A 265 -30.76 -29.00 -4.79
CA ASN A 265 -30.32 -27.71 -5.29
C ASN A 265 -30.07 -26.69 -4.14
N ILE A 266 -28.82 -26.41 -3.84
CA ILE A 266 -28.44 -25.45 -2.80
C ILE A 266 -28.89 -24.01 -3.09
N LEU A 267 -29.16 -23.69 -4.36
CA LEU A 267 -29.65 -22.37 -4.79
C LEU A 267 -31.20 -22.30 -4.77
N ALA A 268 -31.94 -23.41 -4.62
CA ALA A 268 -33.39 -23.45 -4.51
C ALA A 268 -33.79 -22.91 -3.14
N GLY A 269 -33.72 -21.64 -3.02
CA GLY A 269 -34.24 -20.75 -2.02
C GLY A 269 -34.47 -21.23 -0.60
N ARG A 270 -33.99 -20.53 0.39
CA ARG A 270 -34.79 -20.33 1.61
C ARG A 270 -36.20 -20.01 1.18
N PRO A 271 -37.24 -20.75 1.63
CA PRO A 271 -38.62 -20.33 1.38
C PRO A 271 -38.75 -18.89 1.88
N ASP A 272 -39.22 -18.04 0.98
CA ASP A 272 -39.57 -16.67 1.29
C ASP A 272 -40.50 -16.69 2.49
N ASP A 273 -40.08 -16.19 3.64
CA ASP A 273 -40.90 -16.06 4.86
C ASP A 273 -42.07 -15.08 4.67
N SER A 274 -42.37 -14.68 3.42
CA SER A 274 -43.46 -13.79 3.03
C SER A 274 -44.69 -14.50 2.41
N ALA A 275 -44.73 -15.84 2.38
CA ALA A 275 -45.94 -16.54 2.06
C ALA A 275 -46.86 -16.56 3.29
N GLY A 276 -47.48 -15.42 3.58
CA GLY A 276 -48.57 -15.30 4.53
C GLY A 276 -49.69 -16.28 4.19
N ASP A 277 -50.00 -17.06 5.17
CA ASP A 277 -51.19 -17.91 5.35
C ASP A 277 -52.43 -17.31 4.70
N THR A 278 -52.90 -17.91 3.58
CA THR A 278 -54.27 -17.74 3.06
C THR A 278 -54.88 -19.11 2.86
N THR A 279 -55.07 -19.84 3.94
CA THR A 279 -56.12 -20.89 3.97
C THR A 279 -57.44 -20.25 4.41
N GLY A 280 -58.11 -19.63 3.46
CA GLY A 280 -59.51 -19.26 3.57
C GLY A 280 -60.35 -20.35 2.95
N THR A 281 -60.84 -21.27 3.76
CA THR A 281 -61.95 -22.15 3.44
C THR A 281 -63.21 -21.30 3.26
N ASP A 282 -63.70 -21.25 2.02
CA ASP A 282 -65.03 -20.73 1.67
C ASP A 282 -66.05 -21.86 1.80
N THR A 283 -67.03 -21.67 2.64
CA THR A 283 -68.31 -22.37 2.56
C THR A 283 -69.43 -21.42 2.99
N GLY A 284 -70.29 -21.13 2.04
CA GLY A 284 -71.73 -21.02 2.36
C GLY A 284 -72.38 -19.67 2.19
N THR A 285 -73.15 -19.56 1.04
CA THR A 285 -74.53 -19.09 0.91
C THR A 285 -75.07 -18.02 1.88
N ASP A 286 -75.54 -16.92 1.42
CA ASP A 286 -76.96 -16.64 1.03
C ASP A 286 -77.29 -15.13 1.10
N ALA A 287 -78.04 -14.71 0.14
CA ALA A 287 -79.01 -13.64 -0.02
C ALA A 287 -79.19 -12.52 1.01
N GLY A 288 -79.34 -11.30 0.47
CA GLY A 288 -80.08 -10.27 1.19
C GLY A 288 -79.84 -8.83 0.74
N THR A 289 -80.54 -8.37 -0.27
CA THR A 289 -81.15 -7.06 -0.53
C THR A 289 -80.86 -5.92 0.45
N GLY A 290 -80.62 -4.71 -0.12
CA GLY A 290 -80.95 -3.46 0.59
C GLY A 290 -80.16 -2.24 0.16
N SER A 291 -80.62 -1.58 -0.89
CA SER A 291 -80.80 -0.13 -1.12
C SER A 291 -80.38 0.85 -0.02
N THR A 292 -79.69 1.87 -0.38
CA THR A 292 -80.03 3.30 -0.49
C THR A 292 -78.85 4.22 -0.20
N THR A 293 -78.58 5.06 -1.18
CA THR A 293 -78.37 6.53 -1.18
C THR A 293 -77.64 7.21 -0.01
N GLY A 294 -76.72 8.13 -0.39
CA GLY A 294 -76.33 9.28 0.43
C GLY A 294 -74.98 9.91 0.13
N THR A 295 -74.97 10.76 -0.85
CA THR A 295 -74.37 12.08 -1.03
C THR A 295 -73.55 12.67 0.14
N GLY A 296 -72.47 13.41 -0.23
CA GLY A 296 -71.93 14.57 0.48
C GLY A 296 -70.48 14.57 0.65
N SER A 297 -69.73 15.16 -0.19
CA SER A 297 -69.05 16.44 -0.37
C SER A 297 -68.25 16.95 0.83
N ASN A 298 -67.00 17.36 0.48
CA ASN A 298 -66.20 18.45 0.98
C ASN A 298 -65.53 18.33 2.39
N SER A 299 -64.24 18.32 2.45
CA SER A 299 -63.33 19.49 2.50
C SER A 299 -61.89 19.00 2.33
#